data_443894c79b48cb2440f7b506f23561fe
#
_entry.id   443894c79b48cb2440f7b506f23561fe
#
_cell.length_a   1.000
_cell.length_b   1.000
_cell.length_c   1.000
_cell.angle_alpha   90.00
_cell.angle_beta   90.00
_cell.angle_gamma   90.00
#
_symmetry.space_group_name_H-M   'P 1'
#
loop_
_entity.id
_entity.type
_entity.pdbx_description
1 polymer ?
#
loop_
_entity_poly.entity_id
_entity_poly.type
_entity_poly.pdbx_seq_one_letter_code
_entity_poly.pdbx_strand_id
1 'polypeptide(L)'
;MLLLLAVASSLSAQNWLTSFDEAKATARQENKKLIMVFQGSDWCAPCMKLERKIWNSDRFKAYAKQHFVMLKLDFPRKKANALPEAQQQQNEQLAEEYNKHGFFPLVVVLDSEGQLLGETGYKQVSPDEYIEIINSL
;
A
#
# COMPACT_ATOMS: atom_id res chain seq x y z
N MET A 1 -45.49 10.73 -8.99
CA MET A 1 -44.79 10.00 -7.93
C MET A 1 -43.35 9.79 -8.39
N LEU A 2 -42.44 10.65 -7.91
CA LEU A 2 -41.02 10.64 -8.32
C LEU A 2 -40.27 9.66 -7.41
N LEU A 3 -39.80 8.55 -7.96
CA LEU A 3 -38.92 7.63 -7.21
C LEU A 3 -37.52 8.24 -7.16
N LEU A 4 -37.12 8.73 -6.00
CA LEU A 4 -35.73 9.09 -5.70
C LEU A 4 -34.94 7.79 -5.51
N LEU A 5 -34.17 7.43 -6.55
CA LEU A 5 -33.15 6.41 -6.44
C LEU A 5 -31.99 6.97 -5.61
N ALA A 6 -31.93 6.61 -4.34
CA ALA A 6 -30.77 6.87 -3.51
C ALA A 6 -29.60 6.02 -4.03
N VAL A 7 -28.66 6.65 -4.72
CA VAL A 7 -27.38 6.03 -5.07
C VAL A 7 -26.58 5.90 -3.76
N ALA A 8 -26.62 4.74 -3.16
CA ALA A 8 -25.74 4.44 -2.04
C ALA A 8 -24.30 4.37 -2.58
N SER A 9 -23.53 5.43 -2.34
CA SER A 9 -22.08 5.42 -2.56
C SER A 9 -21.49 4.46 -1.54
N SER A 10 -21.24 3.21 -1.96
CA SER A 10 -20.49 2.27 -1.16
C SER A 10 -19.05 2.80 -1.06
N LEU A 11 -18.68 3.32 0.11
CA LEU A 11 -17.31 3.58 0.49
C LEU A 11 -16.57 2.23 0.48
N SER A 12 -15.93 1.91 -0.64
CA SER A 12 -15.15 0.67 -0.72
C SER A 12 -13.88 0.83 0.12
N ALA A 13 -13.60 -0.16 0.97
CA ALA A 13 -12.33 -0.27 1.69
C ALA A 13 -11.16 -0.27 0.70
N GLN A 14 -9.96 0.17 1.15
CA GLN A 14 -8.72 0.07 0.37
C GLN A 14 -8.50 -1.38 -0.08
N ASN A 15 -8.31 -1.58 -1.37
CA ASN A 15 -8.05 -2.91 -1.92
C ASN A 15 -6.56 -3.25 -1.84
N TRP A 16 -6.13 -3.83 -0.74
CA TRP A 16 -4.76 -4.27 -0.54
C TRP A 16 -4.52 -5.64 -1.17
N LEU A 17 -3.57 -5.71 -2.09
CA LEU A 17 -3.02 -6.97 -2.57
C LEU A 17 -1.89 -7.42 -1.63
N THR A 18 -1.62 -8.71 -1.63
CA THR A 18 -0.55 -9.34 -0.84
C THR A 18 0.41 -10.16 -1.70
N SER A 19 0.06 -10.43 -2.95
CA SER A 19 0.90 -11.10 -3.94
C SER A 19 1.59 -10.09 -4.83
N PHE A 20 2.92 -10.11 -4.86
CA PHE A 20 3.73 -9.24 -5.72
C PHE A 20 3.48 -9.50 -7.21
N ASP A 21 3.38 -10.76 -7.60
CA ASP A 21 3.12 -11.12 -8.99
C ASP A 21 1.75 -10.62 -9.45
N GLU A 22 0.72 -10.78 -8.63
CA GLU A 22 -0.61 -10.25 -8.90
C GLU A 22 -0.59 -8.72 -8.97
N ALA A 23 0.09 -8.07 -8.04
CA ALA A 23 0.20 -6.61 -8.00
C ALA A 23 0.92 -6.05 -9.24
N LYS A 24 2.01 -6.68 -9.67
CA LYS A 24 2.71 -6.29 -10.92
C LYS A 24 1.83 -6.47 -12.15
N ALA A 25 1.15 -7.59 -12.25
CA ALA A 25 0.24 -7.85 -13.37
C ALA A 25 -0.89 -6.82 -13.43
N THR A 26 -1.48 -6.51 -12.28
CA THR A 26 -2.55 -5.51 -12.16
C THR A 26 -2.06 -4.11 -12.53
N ALA A 27 -0.90 -3.71 -12.01
CA ALA A 27 -0.28 -2.41 -12.31
C ALA A 27 -0.03 -2.24 -13.81
N ARG A 28 0.50 -3.27 -14.44
CA ARG A 28 0.75 -3.27 -15.89
C ARG A 28 -0.54 -3.21 -16.70
N GLN A 29 -1.52 -4.03 -16.35
CA GLN A 29 -2.80 -4.09 -17.05
C GLN A 29 -3.58 -2.78 -16.95
N GLU A 30 -3.57 -2.14 -15.79
CA GLU A 30 -4.31 -0.91 -15.52
C GLU A 30 -3.49 0.36 -15.75
N ASN A 31 -2.21 0.23 -16.11
CA ASN A 31 -1.25 1.34 -16.27
C ASN A 31 -1.19 2.25 -15.02
N LYS A 32 -0.98 1.62 -13.86
CA LYS A 32 -0.91 2.31 -12.56
C LYS A 32 0.44 2.09 -11.90
N LYS A 33 0.85 3.03 -11.06
CA LYS A 33 1.99 2.84 -10.16
C LYS A 33 1.67 1.77 -9.12
N LEU A 34 2.66 0.96 -8.80
CA LEU A 34 2.61 -0.02 -7.72
C LEU A 34 3.25 0.55 -6.46
N ILE A 35 2.48 0.61 -5.41
CA ILE A 35 2.91 1.11 -4.10
C ILE A 35 3.11 -0.08 -3.16
N MET A 36 4.37 -0.39 -2.87
CA MET A 36 4.73 -1.48 -1.96
C MET A 36 4.98 -0.92 -0.56
N VAL A 37 4.26 -1.43 0.42
CA VAL A 37 4.35 -0.97 1.80
C VAL A 37 4.91 -2.08 2.69
N PHE A 38 6.15 -1.90 3.13
CA PHE A 38 6.78 -2.74 4.15
C PHE A 38 6.33 -2.25 5.52
N GLN A 39 5.66 -3.11 6.29
CA GLN A 39 5.10 -2.75 7.58
C GLN A 39 5.25 -3.85 8.62
N GLY A 40 5.17 -3.46 9.89
CA GLY A 40 5.05 -4.37 11.01
C GLY A 40 3.73 -4.14 11.73
N SER A 41 2.67 -4.84 11.32
CA SER A 41 1.28 -4.58 11.74
C SER A 41 1.04 -4.67 13.25
N ASP A 42 1.82 -5.48 13.96
CA ASP A 42 1.61 -5.74 15.37
C ASP A 42 2.73 -5.20 16.29
N TRP A 43 3.69 -4.43 15.74
CA TRP A 43 4.80 -3.89 16.53
C TRP A 43 5.27 -2.49 16.10
N CYS A 44 4.96 -2.05 14.90
CA CYS A 44 5.49 -0.81 14.33
C CYS A 44 4.52 0.36 14.53
N ALA A 45 4.77 1.21 15.51
CA ALA A 45 3.91 2.37 15.80
C ALA A 45 3.81 3.37 14.64
N PRO A 46 4.90 3.77 13.95
CA PRO A 46 4.79 4.63 12.78
C PRO A 46 4.01 4.02 11.62
N CYS A 47 4.09 2.68 11.44
CA CYS A 47 3.28 1.97 10.44
C CYS A 47 1.78 2.10 10.74
N MET A 48 1.40 1.97 12.01
CA MET A 48 0.02 2.11 12.45
C MET A 48 -0.49 3.55 12.25
N LYS A 49 0.36 4.55 12.47
CA LYS A 49 0.03 5.97 12.21
C LYS A 49 -0.16 6.22 10.72
N LEU A 50 0.71 5.70 9.88
CA LEU A 50 0.60 5.81 8.42
C LEU A 50 -0.71 5.19 7.92
N GLU A 51 -1.05 4.00 8.42
CA GLU A 51 -2.30 3.33 8.09
C GLU A 51 -3.52 4.17 8.50
N ARG A 52 -3.55 4.63 9.75
CA ARG A 52 -4.69 5.37 10.28
C ARG A 52 -4.86 6.75 9.62
N LYS A 53 -3.76 7.46 9.39
CA LYS A 53 -3.81 8.86 8.94
C LYS A 53 -3.80 9.02 7.43
N ILE A 54 -3.18 8.11 6.71
CA ILE A 54 -3.03 8.20 5.24
C ILE A 54 -3.83 7.11 4.55
N TRP A 55 -3.44 5.84 4.71
CA TRP A 55 -4.05 4.74 3.95
C TRP A 55 -5.55 4.61 4.16
N ASN A 56 -6.03 4.81 5.38
CA ASN A 56 -7.45 4.69 5.73
C ASN A 56 -8.23 6.00 5.57
N SER A 57 -7.60 7.09 5.18
CA SER A 57 -8.32 8.33 4.88
C SER A 57 -9.19 8.18 3.64
N ASP A 58 -10.36 8.79 3.64
CA ASP A 58 -11.26 8.76 2.49
C ASP A 58 -10.61 9.35 1.25
N ARG A 59 -9.85 10.43 1.44
CA ARG A 59 -9.14 11.12 0.35
C ARG A 59 -8.11 10.21 -0.31
N PHE A 60 -7.26 9.52 0.48
CA PHE A 60 -6.25 8.62 -0.08
C PHE A 60 -6.90 7.41 -0.77
N LYS A 61 -7.90 6.80 -0.14
CA LYS A 61 -8.62 5.65 -0.72
C LYS A 61 -9.24 5.99 -2.07
N ALA A 62 -9.90 7.14 -2.19
CA ALA A 62 -10.51 7.58 -3.43
C ALA A 62 -9.48 7.77 -4.55
N TYR A 63 -8.36 8.41 -4.24
CA TYR A 63 -7.26 8.62 -5.19
C TYR A 63 -6.58 7.30 -5.58
N ALA A 64 -6.21 6.49 -4.61
CA ALA A 64 -5.51 5.22 -4.82
C ALA A 64 -6.33 4.25 -5.68
N LYS A 65 -7.64 4.21 -5.51
CA LYS A 65 -8.52 3.36 -6.31
C LYS A 65 -8.38 3.62 -7.81
N GLN A 66 -8.14 4.86 -8.20
CA GLN A 66 -8.04 5.27 -9.60
C GLN A 66 -6.60 5.25 -10.14
N HIS A 67 -5.60 5.44 -9.27
CA HIS A 67 -4.24 5.75 -9.71
C HIS A 67 -3.17 4.77 -9.24
N PHE A 68 -3.42 4.01 -8.19
CA PHE A 68 -2.42 3.13 -7.56
C PHE A 68 -2.90 1.70 -7.45
N VAL A 69 -1.93 0.79 -7.48
CA VAL A 69 -2.09 -0.59 -6.99
C VAL A 69 -1.36 -0.67 -5.66
N MET A 70 -2.06 -1.05 -4.59
CA MET A 70 -1.53 -1.08 -3.25
C MET A 70 -1.14 -2.50 -2.85
N LEU A 71 0.13 -2.72 -2.52
CA LEU A 71 0.67 -4.01 -2.07
C LEU A 71 1.15 -3.91 -0.63
N LYS A 72 0.59 -4.73 0.24
CA LYS A 72 0.95 -4.80 1.65
C LYS A 72 1.92 -5.96 1.88
N LEU A 73 3.09 -5.64 2.40
CA LEU A 73 4.12 -6.59 2.79
C LEU A 73 4.29 -6.51 4.31
N ASP A 74 3.58 -7.38 5.03
CA ASP A 74 3.56 -7.39 6.48
C ASP A 74 4.66 -8.29 7.06
N PHE A 75 5.20 -7.89 8.21
CA PHE A 75 6.23 -8.61 8.96
C PHE A 75 5.79 -8.72 10.42
N PRO A 76 4.75 -9.51 10.73
CA PRO A 76 4.26 -9.67 12.08
C PRO A 76 5.28 -10.37 12.97
N ARG A 77 5.31 -10.01 14.26
CA ARG A 77 6.17 -10.65 15.27
C ARG A 77 5.42 -11.62 16.16
N LYS A 78 4.11 -11.38 16.37
CA LYS A 78 3.28 -12.26 17.20
C LYS A 78 2.95 -13.54 16.45
N LYS A 79 3.12 -14.71 17.12
CA LYS A 79 2.80 -16.01 16.53
C LYS A 79 1.36 -16.12 16.04
N ALA A 80 0.43 -15.52 16.76
CA ALA A 80 -1.00 -15.51 16.37
C ALA A 80 -1.24 -14.81 15.02
N ASN A 81 -0.35 -13.93 14.59
CA ASN A 81 -0.44 -13.15 13.35
C ASN A 81 0.50 -13.67 12.26
N ALA A 82 1.13 -14.83 12.47
CA ALA A 82 2.06 -15.40 11.51
C ALA A 82 1.39 -15.61 10.14
N LEU A 83 2.10 -15.19 9.09
CA LEU A 83 1.63 -15.38 7.71
C LEU A 83 1.87 -16.82 7.25
N PRO A 84 1.13 -17.29 6.23
CA PRO A 84 1.48 -18.53 5.53
C PRO A 84 2.93 -18.48 5.05
N GLU A 85 3.59 -19.63 5.07
CA GLU A 85 5.04 -19.73 4.77
C GLU A 85 5.41 -19.11 3.41
N ALA A 86 4.64 -19.39 2.37
CA ALA A 86 4.89 -18.84 1.03
C ALA A 86 4.80 -17.31 1.01
N GLN A 87 3.86 -16.74 1.75
CA GLN A 87 3.70 -15.30 1.89
C GLN A 87 4.89 -14.68 2.63
N GLN A 88 5.32 -15.31 3.72
CA GLN A 88 6.48 -14.86 4.48
C GLN A 88 7.74 -14.88 3.64
N GLN A 89 7.99 -15.97 2.90
CA GLN A 89 9.14 -16.08 2.01
C GLN A 89 9.16 -15.01 0.93
N GLN A 90 8.01 -14.73 0.29
CA GLN A 90 7.89 -13.64 -0.67
C GLN A 90 8.28 -12.30 -0.05
N ASN A 91 7.73 -12.00 1.14
CA ASN A 91 7.96 -10.72 1.81
C ASN A 91 9.43 -10.56 2.21
N GLU A 92 10.07 -11.62 2.66
CA GLU A 92 11.51 -11.64 2.99
C GLU A 92 12.38 -11.41 1.74
N GLN A 93 12.07 -12.06 0.62
CA GLN A 93 12.77 -11.86 -0.64
C GLN A 93 12.64 -10.43 -1.16
N LEU A 94 11.45 -9.85 -1.06
CA LEU A 94 11.22 -8.46 -1.45
C LEU A 94 11.94 -7.47 -0.53
N ALA A 95 12.04 -7.79 0.77
CA ALA A 95 12.83 -6.99 1.70
C ALA A 95 14.32 -7.02 1.37
N GLU A 96 14.86 -8.18 1.00
CA GLU A 96 16.26 -8.30 0.54
C GLU A 96 16.54 -7.46 -0.70
N GLU A 97 15.59 -7.34 -1.60
CA GLU A 97 15.73 -6.56 -2.84
C GLU A 97 15.48 -5.06 -2.64
N TYR A 98 14.42 -4.69 -1.93
CA TYR A 98 13.93 -3.30 -1.87
C TYR A 98 14.10 -2.64 -0.51
N ASN A 99 14.35 -3.39 0.56
CA ASN A 99 14.47 -2.86 1.92
C ASN A 99 15.69 -3.41 2.66
N LYS A 100 16.85 -3.25 2.07
CA LYS A 100 18.11 -3.80 2.59
C LYS A 100 18.49 -3.23 3.97
N HIS A 101 18.06 -2.00 4.26
CA HIS A 101 18.35 -1.35 5.53
C HIS A 101 17.34 -1.65 6.64
N GLY A 102 16.25 -2.35 6.32
CA GLY A 102 15.24 -2.74 7.30
C GLY A 102 14.44 -1.58 7.85
N PHE A 103 14.03 -0.63 7.04
CA PHE A 103 13.20 0.50 7.44
C PHE A 103 11.72 0.10 7.50
N PHE A 104 11.03 0.48 8.60
CA PHE A 104 9.60 0.26 8.78
C PHE A 104 8.93 1.52 9.36
N PRO A 105 7.90 2.08 8.70
CA PRO A 105 7.44 1.67 7.36
C PRO A 105 8.41 2.10 6.26
N LEU A 106 8.47 1.33 5.19
CA LEU A 106 9.09 1.76 3.95
C LEU A 106 8.05 1.66 2.84
N VAL A 107 7.92 2.73 2.07
CA VAL A 107 7.00 2.83 0.94
C VAL A 107 7.83 2.91 -0.33
N VAL A 108 7.79 1.86 -1.14
CA VAL A 108 8.54 1.76 -2.40
C VAL A 108 7.56 1.94 -3.54
N VAL A 109 7.91 2.81 -4.48
CA VAL A 109 7.08 3.13 -5.63
C VAL A 109 7.71 2.58 -6.91
N LEU A 110 6.99 1.69 -7.58
CA LEU A 110 7.34 1.19 -8.90
C LEU A 110 6.40 1.79 -9.95
N ASP A 111 6.87 1.90 -11.19
CA ASP A 111 5.99 2.25 -12.30
C ASP A 111 5.14 1.05 -12.75
N SER A 112 4.32 1.23 -13.76
CA SER A 112 3.44 0.16 -14.28
C SER A 112 4.19 -1.01 -14.91
N GLU A 113 5.46 -0.83 -15.25
CA GLU A 113 6.35 -1.87 -15.79
C GLU A 113 7.24 -2.51 -14.72
N GLY A 114 7.08 -2.12 -13.45
CA GLY A 114 7.84 -2.68 -12.33
C GLY A 114 9.20 -2.03 -12.11
N GLN A 115 9.49 -0.90 -12.76
CA GLN A 115 10.73 -0.16 -12.55
C GLN A 115 10.66 0.68 -11.27
N LEU A 116 11.74 0.67 -10.49
CA LEU A 116 11.84 1.47 -9.27
C LEU A 116 11.84 2.97 -9.60
N LEU A 117 10.87 3.71 -9.06
CA LEU A 117 10.81 5.17 -9.16
C LEU A 117 11.44 5.85 -7.95
N GLY A 118 11.22 5.35 -6.75
CA GLY A 118 11.77 5.90 -5.52
C GLY A 118 11.14 5.30 -4.29
N GLU A 119 11.48 5.87 -3.13
CA GLU A 119 10.98 5.40 -1.85
C GLU A 119 10.76 6.55 -0.87
N THR A 120 9.88 6.34 0.09
CA THR A 120 9.64 7.24 1.20
C THR A 120 9.24 6.44 2.45
N GLY A 121 9.06 7.13 3.56
CA GLY A 121 8.58 6.52 4.82
C GLY A 121 7.33 7.21 5.34
N TYR A 122 7.12 7.13 6.65
CA TYR A 122 6.08 7.90 7.30
C TYR A 122 6.43 9.38 7.32
N LYS A 123 5.48 10.21 6.89
CA LYS A 123 5.56 11.66 6.95
C LYS A 123 4.32 12.19 7.66
N GLN A 124 4.52 13.14 8.57
CA GLN A 124 3.42 13.80 9.28
C GLN A 124 2.83 14.92 8.41
N VAL A 125 2.14 14.53 7.36
CA VAL A 125 1.55 15.40 6.35
C VAL A 125 0.10 15.01 6.10
N SER A 126 -0.64 15.81 5.35
CA SER A 126 -2.00 15.49 4.91
C SER A 126 -2.00 14.35 3.88
N PRO A 127 -3.14 13.66 3.68
CA PRO A 127 -3.27 12.69 2.60
C PRO A 127 -2.94 13.25 1.21
N ASP A 128 -3.37 14.48 0.91
CA ASP A 128 -3.05 15.15 -0.36
C ASP A 128 -1.55 15.38 -0.54
N GLU A 129 -0.88 15.87 0.50
CA GLU A 129 0.58 16.05 0.48
C GLU A 129 1.32 14.72 0.32
N TYR A 130 0.81 13.65 0.94
CA TYR A 130 1.41 12.32 0.79
C TYR A 130 1.27 11.79 -0.64
N ILE A 131 0.12 12.01 -1.27
CA ILE A 131 -0.10 11.70 -2.69
C ILE A 131 0.90 12.45 -3.56
N GLU A 132 1.14 13.74 -3.30
CA GLU A 132 2.13 14.54 -4.00
C GLU A 132 3.54 13.99 -3.83
N ILE A 133 3.91 13.57 -2.62
CA ILE A 133 5.20 12.93 -2.35
C ILE A 133 5.36 11.68 -3.22
N ILE A 134 4.38 10.79 -3.23
CA ILE A 134 4.43 9.57 -4.05
C ILE A 134 4.58 9.93 -5.53
N ASN A 135 3.82 10.89 -6.02
CA ASN A 135 3.85 11.28 -7.44
C ASN A 135 5.11 12.03 -7.85
N SER A 136 5.88 12.54 -6.91
CA SER A 136 7.15 13.22 -7.16
C SER A 136 8.35 12.28 -7.25
N LEU A 137 8.19 11.02 -6.90
CA LEU A 137 9.26 10.01 -6.90
C LEU A 137 9.63 9.51 -8.29
#